data_4507dcf0b5137308ce34a091eae0d1e0
#
_entry.id   4507dcf0b5137308ce34a091eae0d1e0
#
_cell.length_a   1.000
_cell.length_b   1.000
_cell.length_c   1.000
_cell.angle_alpha   90.00
_cell.angle_beta   90.00
_cell.angle_gamma   90.00
#
_symmetry.space_group_name_H-M   'P 1'
#
loop_
_entity.id
_entity.type
_entity.pdbx_description
1 polymer ?
#
loop_
_entity_poly.entity_id
_entity_poly.type
_entity_poly.pdbx_seq_one_letter_code
_entity_poly.pdbx_strand_id
1 'polypeptide(L)'
;MNTVFQDYGLFPNMNVFDNVAFGPTIKRMSKTDINAKVTEMLDLVKLSDYADREINELSGGQRQRVAIARALANDPEVLLLDEPLSALDYKLRKDMQYELREIQQRLGITFVFVTHDQEEALAMSDWIFVMNDGVIQQNGSPEDIYDEPINHFVADFIGESNILDGIMKTDY
;
A
#
# COMPACT_ATOMS: atom_id res chain seq x y z
N MET A 1 0.83 14.37 3.25
CA MET A 1 0.93 12.93 3.59
C MET A 1 -0.43 12.45 4.10
N ASN A 2 -0.90 11.30 3.62
CA ASN A 2 -2.14 10.64 4.09
C ASN A 2 -1.85 9.17 4.39
N THR A 3 -2.67 8.56 5.25
CA THR A 3 -2.49 7.17 5.69
C THR A 3 -3.74 6.33 5.39
N VAL A 4 -3.54 5.13 4.89
CA VAL A 4 -4.54 4.06 4.82
C VAL A 4 -4.14 3.01 5.86
N PHE A 5 -5.02 2.74 6.82
CA PHE A 5 -4.80 1.80 7.90
C PHE A 5 -5.22 0.38 7.50
N GLN A 6 -4.75 -0.62 8.24
CA GLN A 6 -5.04 -2.04 8.04
C GLN A 6 -6.55 -2.35 8.07
N ASP A 7 -7.33 -1.67 8.92
CA ASP A 7 -8.78 -1.79 9.03
C ASP A 7 -9.55 -0.86 8.07
N TYR A 8 -8.83 -0.25 7.11
CA TYR A 8 -9.32 0.75 6.13
C TYR A 8 -9.77 2.09 6.74
N GLY A 9 -10.13 2.15 8.03
CA GLY A 9 -10.60 3.34 8.75
C GLY A 9 -11.76 4.08 8.07
N LEU A 10 -12.63 3.37 7.31
CA LEU A 10 -13.78 3.97 6.64
C LEU A 10 -14.87 4.37 7.64
N PHE A 11 -15.59 5.43 7.31
CA PHE A 11 -16.74 5.89 8.11
C PHE A 11 -17.97 5.02 7.81
N PRO A 12 -18.42 4.16 8.75
CA PRO A 12 -19.47 3.18 8.47
C PRO A 12 -20.87 3.80 8.27
N ASN A 13 -21.06 5.04 8.72
CA ASN A 13 -22.33 5.78 8.62
C ASN A 13 -22.39 6.70 7.38
N MET A 14 -21.43 6.55 6.47
CA MET A 14 -21.31 7.29 5.23
C MET A 14 -21.27 6.30 4.06
N ASN A 15 -21.88 6.64 2.94
CA ASN A 15 -21.73 5.89 1.70
C ASN A 15 -20.31 6.05 1.10
N VAL A 16 -20.05 5.43 -0.03
CA VAL A 16 -18.77 5.50 -0.74
C VAL A 16 -18.42 6.93 -1.14
N PHE A 17 -19.39 7.66 -1.74
CA PHE A 17 -19.19 9.06 -2.14
C PHE A 17 -18.78 9.93 -0.96
N ASP A 18 -19.53 9.88 0.13
CA ASP A 18 -19.30 10.71 1.31
C ASP A 18 -17.97 10.39 2.01
N ASN A 19 -17.54 9.11 2.02
CA ASN A 19 -16.23 8.72 2.48
C ASN A 19 -15.13 9.41 1.68
N VAL A 20 -15.17 9.36 0.35
CA VAL A 20 -14.17 9.98 -0.51
C VAL A 20 -14.23 11.50 -0.46
N ALA A 21 -15.44 12.07 -0.38
CA ALA A 21 -15.69 13.50 -0.30
C ALA A 21 -15.26 14.12 1.04
N PHE A 22 -15.02 13.32 2.08
CA PHE A 22 -14.79 13.81 3.44
C PHE A 22 -13.64 14.83 3.52
N GLY A 23 -12.46 14.50 2.98
CA GLY A 23 -11.31 15.39 2.98
C GLY A 23 -11.55 16.70 2.21
N PRO A 24 -11.96 16.65 0.94
CA PRO A 24 -12.38 17.83 0.17
C PRO A 24 -13.44 18.70 0.86
N THR A 25 -14.39 18.09 1.56
CA THR A 25 -15.42 18.82 2.34
C THR A 25 -14.80 19.59 3.51
N ILE A 26 -13.88 18.98 4.26
CA ILE A 26 -13.15 19.64 5.34
C ILE A 26 -12.30 20.80 4.81
N LYS A 27 -11.71 20.66 3.62
CA LYS A 27 -11.00 21.73 2.92
C LYS A 27 -11.91 22.82 2.37
N ARG A 28 -13.24 22.71 2.54
CA ARG A 28 -14.24 23.66 2.06
C ARG A 28 -14.22 23.90 0.56
N MET A 29 -13.92 22.88 -0.22
CA MET A 29 -14.00 22.92 -1.67
C MET A 29 -15.43 23.19 -2.13
N SER A 30 -15.63 23.73 -3.33
CA SER A 30 -16.97 23.91 -3.89
C SER A 30 -17.65 22.56 -4.14
N LYS A 31 -19.00 22.51 -4.11
CA LYS A 31 -19.72 21.26 -4.41
C LYS A 31 -19.37 20.68 -5.79
N THR A 32 -19.14 21.55 -6.77
CA THR A 32 -18.75 21.15 -8.13
C THR A 32 -17.37 20.47 -8.12
N ASP A 33 -16.41 21.06 -7.40
CA ASP A 33 -15.05 20.52 -7.32
C ASP A 33 -15.02 19.22 -6.52
N ILE A 34 -15.81 19.11 -5.45
CA ILE A 34 -15.95 17.86 -4.68
C ILE A 34 -16.48 16.75 -5.60
N ASN A 35 -17.58 17.01 -6.33
CA ASN A 35 -18.13 16.01 -7.23
C ASN A 35 -17.11 15.56 -8.30
N ALA A 36 -16.43 16.51 -8.91
CA ALA A 36 -15.40 16.20 -9.91
C ALA A 36 -14.25 15.36 -9.30
N LYS A 37 -13.76 15.75 -8.12
CA LYS A 37 -12.68 15.02 -7.42
C LYS A 37 -13.10 13.61 -7.02
N VAL A 38 -14.30 13.45 -6.46
CA VAL A 38 -14.81 12.12 -6.06
C VAL A 38 -14.97 11.22 -7.28
N THR A 39 -15.55 11.74 -8.37
CA THR A 39 -15.71 10.98 -9.62
C THR A 39 -14.34 10.55 -10.16
N GLU A 40 -13.36 11.44 -10.21
CA GLU A 40 -11.99 11.14 -10.64
C GLU A 40 -11.36 10.03 -9.78
N MET A 41 -11.49 10.11 -8.46
CA MET A 41 -10.89 9.14 -7.55
C MET A 41 -11.59 7.77 -7.61
N LEU A 42 -12.93 7.74 -7.74
CA LEU A 42 -13.66 6.49 -7.90
C LEU A 42 -13.35 5.82 -9.24
N ASP A 43 -13.19 6.60 -10.29
CA ASP A 43 -12.77 6.10 -11.61
C ASP A 43 -11.37 5.49 -11.56
N LEU A 44 -10.45 6.16 -10.87
CA LEU A 44 -9.07 5.70 -10.67
C LEU A 44 -9.00 4.32 -10.01
N VAL A 45 -9.88 4.06 -9.03
CA VAL A 45 -9.94 2.78 -8.30
C VAL A 45 -10.99 1.80 -8.86
N LYS A 46 -11.58 2.08 -10.04
CA LYS A 46 -12.58 1.25 -10.73
C LYS A 46 -13.84 0.99 -9.90
N LEU A 47 -14.34 2.02 -9.21
CA LEU A 47 -15.55 1.96 -8.37
C LEU A 47 -16.59 3.03 -8.74
N SER A 48 -16.61 3.54 -9.98
CA SER A 48 -17.51 4.60 -10.43
C SER A 48 -19.00 4.31 -10.17
N ASP A 49 -19.43 3.05 -10.35
CA ASP A 49 -20.81 2.61 -10.16
C ASP A 49 -21.18 2.34 -8.68
N TYR A 50 -20.26 2.58 -7.74
CA TYR A 50 -20.44 2.26 -6.33
C TYR A 50 -20.65 3.49 -5.44
N ALA A 51 -20.73 4.69 -6.00
CA ALA A 51 -20.76 5.95 -5.26
C ALA A 51 -21.84 5.99 -4.16
N ASP A 52 -23.04 5.49 -4.44
CA ASP A 52 -24.18 5.52 -3.53
C ASP A 52 -24.26 4.31 -2.58
N ARG A 53 -23.33 3.35 -2.69
CA ARG A 53 -23.34 2.15 -1.87
C ARG A 53 -22.89 2.43 -0.44
N GLU A 54 -23.48 1.70 0.49
CA GLU A 54 -23.05 1.69 1.89
C GLU A 54 -21.75 0.85 2.05
N ILE A 55 -20.90 1.22 3.01
CA ILE A 55 -19.61 0.54 3.23
C ILE A 55 -19.78 -0.94 3.60
N ASN A 56 -20.87 -1.29 4.29
CA ASN A 56 -21.15 -2.67 4.69
C ASN A 56 -21.56 -3.59 3.52
N GLU A 57 -21.96 -3.04 2.38
CA GLU A 57 -22.30 -3.78 1.17
C GLU A 57 -21.07 -4.16 0.33
N LEU A 58 -19.89 -3.65 0.71
CA LEU A 58 -18.67 -3.81 -0.05
C LEU A 58 -17.84 -5.03 0.41
N SER A 59 -17.18 -5.70 -0.56
CA SER A 59 -16.14 -6.68 -0.26
C SER A 59 -14.91 -6.02 0.40
N GLY A 60 -14.00 -6.83 0.99
CA GLY A 60 -12.75 -6.33 1.58
C GLY A 60 -11.92 -5.51 0.59
N GLY A 61 -11.70 -6.03 -0.62
CA GLY A 61 -10.96 -5.31 -1.65
C GLY A 61 -11.65 -4.03 -2.13
N GLN A 62 -12.98 -4.01 -2.18
CA GLN A 62 -13.73 -2.77 -2.50
C GLN A 62 -13.58 -1.74 -1.39
N ARG A 63 -13.68 -2.13 -0.12
CA ARG A 63 -13.43 -1.22 1.01
C ARG A 63 -12.04 -0.64 0.98
N GLN A 64 -11.04 -1.45 0.68
CA GLN A 64 -9.66 -0.99 0.52
C GLN A 64 -9.53 0.07 -0.58
N ARG A 65 -10.11 -0.17 -1.76
CA ARG A 65 -10.11 0.80 -2.86
C ARG A 65 -10.78 2.12 -2.47
N VAL A 66 -11.89 2.08 -1.74
CA VAL A 66 -12.53 3.29 -1.21
C VAL A 66 -11.60 4.04 -0.25
N ALA A 67 -10.88 3.34 0.64
CA ALA A 67 -9.93 3.96 1.56
C ALA A 67 -8.78 4.64 0.82
N ILE A 68 -8.27 4.01 -0.24
CA ILE A 68 -7.23 4.58 -1.11
C ILE A 68 -7.77 5.82 -1.84
N ALA A 69 -8.97 5.73 -2.46
CA ALA A 69 -9.60 6.86 -3.14
C ALA A 69 -9.80 8.05 -2.19
N ARG A 70 -10.27 7.80 -0.95
CA ARG A 70 -10.42 8.82 0.10
C ARG A 70 -9.08 9.48 0.46
N ALA A 71 -8.02 8.69 0.59
CA ALA A 71 -6.70 9.22 0.90
C ALA A 71 -6.15 10.07 -0.25
N LEU A 72 -6.32 9.62 -1.50
CA LEU A 72 -5.88 10.30 -2.71
C LEU A 72 -6.69 11.56 -3.03
N ALA A 73 -7.96 11.64 -2.63
CA ALA A 73 -8.81 12.82 -2.82
C ALA A 73 -8.26 14.10 -2.15
N ASN A 74 -7.27 13.95 -1.28
CA ASN A 74 -6.57 15.05 -0.62
C ASN A 74 -5.32 15.55 -1.35
N ASP A 75 -4.99 15.00 -2.51
CA ASP A 75 -3.78 15.29 -3.31
C ASP A 75 -2.50 15.17 -2.47
N PRO A 76 -2.22 14.01 -1.86
CA PRO A 76 -1.03 13.83 -1.05
C PRO A 76 0.22 13.69 -1.92
N GLU A 77 1.35 14.23 -1.48
CA GLU A 77 2.66 13.94 -2.07
C GLU A 77 3.18 12.56 -1.65
N VAL A 78 2.76 12.09 -0.46
CA VAL A 78 3.13 10.79 0.10
C VAL A 78 1.88 10.07 0.61
N LEU A 79 1.68 8.83 0.20
CA LEU A 79 0.66 7.90 0.70
C LEU A 79 1.32 6.79 1.52
N LEU A 80 0.97 6.73 2.80
CA LEU A 80 1.39 5.64 3.70
C LEU A 80 0.30 4.55 3.71
N LEU A 81 0.71 3.33 3.47
CA LEU A 81 -0.15 2.14 3.42
C LEU A 81 0.34 1.15 4.48
N ASP A 82 -0.45 1.00 5.55
CA ASP A 82 -0.11 0.14 6.68
C ASP A 82 -0.80 -1.22 6.52
N GLU A 83 -0.03 -2.24 6.17
CA GLU A 83 -0.47 -3.61 5.86
C GLU A 83 -1.70 -3.68 4.93
N PRO A 84 -1.71 -2.97 3.80
CA PRO A 84 -2.93 -2.74 3.04
C PRO A 84 -3.52 -4.01 2.43
N LEU A 85 -2.74 -5.08 2.26
CA LEU A 85 -3.15 -6.30 1.57
C LEU A 85 -3.32 -7.51 2.49
N SER A 86 -3.04 -7.36 3.78
CA SER A 86 -3.02 -8.47 4.76
C SER A 86 -4.36 -9.21 4.92
N ALA A 87 -5.48 -8.50 4.76
CA ALA A 87 -6.83 -9.06 4.90
C ALA A 87 -7.40 -9.69 3.63
N LEU A 88 -6.64 -9.74 2.53
CA LEU A 88 -7.09 -10.24 1.23
C LEU A 88 -6.63 -11.68 0.99
N ASP A 89 -7.47 -12.46 0.28
CA ASP A 89 -7.05 -13.75 -0.25
C ASP A 89 -5.95 -13.59 -1.31
N TYR A 90 -5.21 -14.66 -1.58
CA TYR A 90 -4.02 -14.65 -2.43
C TYR A 90 -4.28 -14.05 -3.82
N LYS A 91 -5.38 -14.45 -4.49
CA LYS A 91 -5.69 -13.97 -5.84
C LYS A 91 -5.99 -12.47 -5.83
N LEU A 92 -6.87 -12.05 -4.93
CA LEU A 92 -7.26 -10.65 -4.81
C LEU A 92 -6.06 -9.78 -4.40
N ARG A 93 -5.15 -10.31 -3.57
CA ARG A 93 -3.90 -9.65 -3.17
C ARG A 93 -3.02 -9.37 -4.39
N LYS A 94 -2.78 -10.36 -5.27
CA LYS A 94 -1.99 -10.16 -6.50
C LYS A 94 -2.62 -9.12 -7.43
N ASP A 95 -3.95 -9.17 -7.62
CA ASP A 95 -4.66 -8.19 -8.43
C ASP A 95 -4.50 -6.76 -7.85
N MET A 96 -4.61 -6.62 -6.53
CA MET A 96 -4.45 -5.33 -5.85
C MET A 96 -3.01 -4.80 -5.86
N GLN A 97 -1.99 -5.67 -5.78
CA GLN A 97 -0.59 -5.27 -5.95
C GLN A 97 -0.37 -4.58 -7.30
N TYR A 98 -0.86 -5.21 -8.36
CA TYR A 98 -0.78 -4.66 -9.71
C TYR A 98 -1.50 -3.30 -9.81
N GLU A 99 -2.74 -3.22 -9.32
CA GLU A 99 -3.53 -1.98 -9.36
C GLU A 99 -2.88 -0.83 -8.57
N LEU A 100 -2.33 -1.11 -7.38
CA LEU A 100 -1.64 -0.10 -6.58
C LEU A 100 -0.40 0.44 -7.30
N ARG A 101 0.35 -0.42 -7.97
CA ARG A 101 1.50 0.00 -8.77
C ARG A 101 1.08 0.84 -9.99
N GLU A 102 -0.01 0.48 -10.69
CA GLU A 102 -0.58 1.30 -11.77
C GLU A 102 -0.99 2.69 -11.25
N ILE A 103 -1.69 2.75 -10.12
CA ILE A 103 -2.12 4.01 -9.51
C ILE A 103 -0.90 4.88 -9.15
N GLN A 104 0.12 4.29 -8.50
CA GLN A 104 1.34 5.00 -8.12
C GLN A 104 2.05 5.59 -9.34
N GLN A 105 2.25 4.79 -10.39
CA GLN A 105 2.88 5.24 -11.64
C GLN A 105 2.08 6.34 -12.33
N ARG A 106 0.76 6.22 -12.37
CA ARG A 106 -0.12 7.22 -12.98
C ARG A 106 -0.10 8.56 -12.27
N LEU A 107 -0.01 8.54 -10.92
CA LEU A 107 -0.03 9.75 -10.10
C LEU A 107 1.37 10.33 -9.89
N GLY A 108 2.43 9.54 -10.01
CA GLY A 108 3.81 9.96 -9.78
C GLY A 108 4.10 10.41 -8.34
N ILE A 109 3.33 9.93 -7.36
CA ILE A 109 3.51 10.23 -5.93
C ILE A 109 4.28 9.11 -5.22
N THR A 110 4.84 9.42 -4.05
CA THR A 110 5.54 8.43 -3.25
C THR A 110 4.55 7.57 -2.48
N PHE A 111 4.65 6.23 -2.62
CA PHE A 111 3.98 5.27 -1.76
C PHE A 111 4.97 4.71 -0.75
N VAL A 112 4.56 4.63 0.51
CA VAL A 112 5.30 3.96 1.57
C VAL A 112 4.44 2.79 2.07
N PHE A 113 4.91 1.56 1.80
CA PHE A 113 4.24 0.35 2.26
C PHE A 113 4.88 -0.16 3.55
N VAL A 114 4.05 -0.48 4.53
CA VAL A 114 4.46 -1.29 5.68
C VAL A 114 3.85 -2.67 5.46
N THR A 115 4.66 -3.70 5.40
CA THR A 115 4.22 -5.08 5.21
C THR A 115 5.16 -6.05 5.92
N HIS A 116 4.64 -7.18 6.33
CA HIS A 116 5.42 -8.33 6.79
C HIS A 116 5.54 -9.42 5.70
N ASP A 117 4.93 -9.21 4.54
CA ASP A 117 4.98 -10.13 3.40
C ASP A 117 6.16 -9.73 2.48
N GLN A 118 7.12 -10.64 2.38
CA GLN A 118 8.36 -10.45 1.61
C GLN A 118 8.07 -10.36 0.11
N GLU A 119 7.13 -11.17 -0.40
CA GLU A 119 6.76 -11.13 -1.81
C GLU A 119 6.15 -9.78 -2.18
N GLU A 120 5.36 -9.17 -1.27
CA GLU A 120 4.82 -7.83 -1.48
C GLU A 120 5.94 -6.79 -1.56
N ALA A 121 6.87 -6.82 -0.60
CA ALA A 121 7.98 -5.88 -0.56
C ALA A 121 8.83 -5.96 -1.84
N LEU A 122 9.22 -7.17 -2.25
CA LEU A 122 10.06 -7.38 -3.43
C LEU A 122 9.33 -7.02 -4.74
N ALA A 123 8.02 -7.32 -4.85
CA ALA A 123 7.28 -7.10 -6.09
C ALA A 123 6.83 -5.66 -6.32
N MET A 124 6.62 -4.89 -5.25
CA MET A 124 5.97 -3.58 -5.34
C MET A 124 6.91 -2.40 -5.12
N SER A 125 8.05 -2.60 -4.46
CA SER A 125 8.91 -1.50 -4.03
C SER A 125 10.02 -1.21 -5.05
N ASP A 126 10.40 0.06 -5.15
CA ASP A 126 11.63 0.49 -5.82
C ASP A 126 12.79 0.56 -4.82
N TRP A 127 12.47 0.67 -3.51
CA TRP A 127 13.43 0.71 -2.40
C TRP A 127 12.83 0.07 -1.15
N ILE A 128 13.60 -0.77 -0.46
CA ILE A 128 13.15 -1.54 0.71
C ILE A 128 13.99 -1.16 1.94
N PHE A 129 13.33 -1.05 3.09
CA PHE A 129 13.94 -0.93 4.40
C PHE A 129 13.55 -2.15 5.23
N VAL A 130 14.50 -3.03 5.52
CA VAL A 130 14.29 -4.18 6.41
C VAL A 130 14.53 -3.73 7.84
N MET A 131 13.54 -3.91 8.71
CA MET A 131 13.59 -3.47 10.10
C MET A 131 13.44 -4.65 11.06
N ASN A 132 14.17 -4.58 12.18
CA ASN A 132 14.03 -5.50 13.31
C ASN A 132 14.21 -4.74 14.62
N ASP A 133 13.34 -4.95 15.59
CA ASP A 133 13.36 -4.31 16.90
C ASP A 133 13.55 -2.78 16.85
N GLY A 134 12.89 -2.13 15.89
CA GLY A 134 12.95 -0.67 15.71
C GLY A 134 14.23 -0.16 15.04
N VAL A 135 15.13 -1.05 14.59
CA VAL A 135 16.39 -0.69 13.94
C VAL A 135 16.36 -1.17 12.48
N ILE A 136 16.81 -0.28 11.57
CA ILE A 136 17.00 -0.65 10.17
C ILE A 136 18.21 -1.59 10.08
N GLN A 137 17.99 -2.81 9.59
CA GLN A 137 19.00 -3.83 9.39
C GLN A 137 19.69 -3.65 8.05
N GLN A 138 18.91 -3.39 7.00
CA GLN A 138 19.41 -3.14 5.64
C GLN A 138 18.40 -2.26 4.89
N ASN A 139 18.89 -1.52 3.91
CA ASN A 139 18.07 -0.85 2.91
C ASN A 139 18.74 -0.93 1.55
N GLY A 140 17.93 -0.96 0.49
CA GLY A 140 18.43 -1.10 -0.88
C GLY A 140 17.30 -1.35 -1.88
N SER A 141 17.68 -1.61 -3.13
CA SER A 141 16.76 -2.11 -4.15
C SER A 141 16.29 -3.53 -3.78
N PRO A 142 15.19 -4.03 -4.38
CA PRO A 142 14.78 -5.42 -4.20
C PRO A 142 15.91 -6.43 -4.50
N GLU A 143 16.70 -6.19 -5.54
CA GLU A 143 17.85 -7.01 -5.92
C GLU A 143 18.92 -7.00 -4.82
N ASP A 144 19.30 -5.83 -4.29
CA ASP A 144 20.31 -5.72 -3.23
C ASP A 144 19.89 -6.49 -1.97
N ILE A 145 18.59 -6.42 -1.61
CA ILE A 145 18.07 -7.08 -0.41
C ILE A 145 18.00 -8.59 -0.59
N TYR A 146 17.67 -9.06 -1.80
CA TYR A 146 17.51 -10.48 -2.11
C TYR A 146 18.86 -11.17 -2.35
N ASP A 147 19.75 -10.57 -3.15
CA ASP A 147 20.99 -11.19 -3.61
C ASP A 147 22.16 -10.97 -2.64
N GLU A 148 22.17 -9.84 -1.90
CA GLU A 148 23.28 -9.44 -1.02
C GLU A 148 22.81 -9.12 0.42
N PRO A 149 22.16 -10.08 1.13
CA PRO A 149 21.71 -9.84 2.51
C PRO A 149 22.91 -9.63 3.43
N ILE A 150 22.91 -8.50 4.17
CA ILE A 150 24.06 -8.07 4.99
C ILE A 150 24.26 -8.91 6.26
N ASN A 151 23.22 -9.61 6.73
CA ASN A 151 23.28 -10.44 7.93
C ASN A 151 22.28 -11.59 7.87
N HIS A 152 22.39 -12.52 8.84
CA HIS A 152 21.53 -13.69 8.97
C HIS A 152 20.03 -13.33 9.04
N PHE A 153 19.70 -12.27 9.77
CA PHE A 153 18.29 -11.86 9.92
C PHE A 153 17.68 -11.48 8.57
N VAL A 154 18.38 -10.69 7.77
CA VAL A 154 17.87 -10.27 6.44
C VAL A 154 17.78 -11.47 5.51
N ALA A 155 18.79 -12.36 5.49
CA ALA A 155 18.79 -13.57 4.66
C ALA A 155 17.63 -14.50 4.99
N ASP A 156 17.36 -14.74 6.28
CA ASP A 156 16.28 -15.61 6.75
C ASP A 156 14.91 -14.96 6.57
N PHE A 157 14.85 -13.63 6.71
CA PHE A 157 13.59 -12.88 6.55
C PHE A 157 13.15 -12.80 5.08
N ILE A 158 14.07 -12.70 4.10
CA ILE A 158 13.75 -12.46 2.69
C ILE A 158 13.46 -13.75 1.91
N GLY A 159 13.91 -14.91 2.38
CA GLY A 159 13.72 -16.16 1.65
C GLY A 159 14.01 -17.40 2.47
N GLU A 160 13.71 -18.57 1.88
CA GLU A 160 14.12 -19.85 2.47
C GLU A 160 15.64 -20.01 2.32
N SER A 161 16.38 -19.60 3.35
CA SER A 161 17.84 -19.65 3.36
C SER A 161 18.37 -20.89 4.09
N ASN A 162 19.33 -21.58 3.50
CA ASN A 162 20.12 -22.58 4.22
C ASN A 162 21.43 -21.92 4.68
N ILE A 163 21.47 -21.46 5.92
CA ILE A 163 22.61 -20.75 6.48
C ILE A 163 23.51 -21.76 7.19
N LEU A 164 24.76 -21.84 6.76
CA LEU A 164 25.77 -22.73 7.36
C LEU A 164 26.90 -21.88 7.93
N ASP A 165 27.21 -22.09 9.21
CA ASP A 165 28.38 -21.48 9.83
C ASP A 165 29.66 -22.15 9.30
N GLY A 166 30.59 -21.33 8.87
CA GLY A 166 31.86 -21.79 8.32
C GLY A 166 32.99 -20.79 8.53
N ILE A 167 34.21 -21.29 8.54
CA ILE A 167 35.43 -20.46 8.51
C ILE A 167 35.96 -20.45 7.08
N MET A 168 35.96 -19.27 6.45
CA MET A 168 36.61 -19.12 5.14
C MET A 168 38.09 -19.31 5.30
N LYS A 169 38.65 -20.40 4.70
CA LYS A 169 40.12 -20.54 4.55
C LYS A 169 40.51 -19.72 3.34
N THR A 170 41.44 -18.80 3.51
CA THR A 170 42.06 -18.06 2.40
C THR A 170 42.62 -19.05 1.40
N ASP A 171 42.19 -18.96 0.16
CA ASP A 171 42.85 -19.63 -0.94
C ASP A 171 44.24 -19.03 -1.14
N TYR A 172 45.22 -19.91 -1.37
CA TYR A 172 46.60 -19.56 -1.61
C TYR A 172 46.78 -18.98 -3.02
#